data_f1f14a75f997049b04fa07c744af3f88
#
_entry.id   f1f14a75f997049b04fa07c744af3f88
#
_cell.length_a   1.000
_cell.length_b   1.000
_cell.length_c   1.000
_cell.angle_alpha   90.00
_cell.angle_beta   90.00
_cell.angle_gamma   90.00
#
_symmetry.space_group_name_H-M   'P 1'
#
loop_
_entity.id
_entity.type
_entity.pdbx_description
1 polymer ?
#
loop_
_entity_poly.entity_id
_entity_poly.type
_entity_poly.pdbx_seq_one_letter_code
_entity_poly.pdbx_strand_id
1 'polypeptide(L)'
;MQKAFISKNNPFNEHPSQGEQFSFTYLYPKYWIIWVFLSLTLLIAYLPARIRAVMGTALGKLLFKFSKSKREITRKNLSMTFKNLDDKGISNQSKLFFKHLGHMYINLPLLWWRSDKYLQQLIIKSDLHLIDEILDNKQSVILLAPHTLSLDFGGRALSKFNLLSIYKPFKNNLMNWFIGKSRSKATDKVIVYPREKNSFKSIIKKMKKPCVLYLLADEDISLDDSIFTDFFDTQKATLKSISKLAKLTNSKVLPCMCTYNFESNDYFFKVFPELDNFPSNSIVEDCLKINMCLQQQILFDVSQYMWTLRIYKHRPDGSDVYKI
;
A
#
# COMPACT_ATOMS: atom_id res chain seq x y z
N MET A 1 16.56 34.27 -5.84
CA MET A 1 17.58 33.28 -5.38
C MET A 1 17.51 33.17 -3.86
N GLN A 2 16.68 32.29 -3.34
CA GLN A 2 16.72 31.88 -1.91
C GLN A 2 17.20 30.44 -1.87
N LYS A 3 18.48 30.25 -1.51
CA LYS A 3 19.01 28.95 -1.12
C LYS A 3 18.38 28.58 0.22
N ALA A 4 17.48 27.60 0.20
CA ALA A 4 16.97 26.99 1.42
C ALA A 4 18.15 26.42 2.21
N PHE A 5 18.34 26.89 3.43
CA PHE A 5 19.26 26.32 4.41
C PHE A 5 18.80 24.92 4.74
N ILE A 6 19.42 23.91 4.13
CA ILE A 6 19.22 22.50 4.50
C ILE A 6 19.90 22.31 5.86
N SER A 7 19.10 22.16 6.90
CA SER A 7 19.58 21.80 8.23
C SER A 7 20.31 20.46 8.16
N LYS A 8 21.63 20.44 8.34
CA LYS A 8 22.50 19.26 8.32
C LYS A 8 22.20 18.22 9.40
N ASN A 9 21.27 18.48 10.32
CA ASN A 9 20.99 17.66 11.50
C ASN A 9 19.57 17.03 11.51
N ASN A 10 18.89 16.92 10.37
CA ASN A 10 17.63 16.20 10.32
C ASN A 10 17.93 14.68 10.26
N PRO A 11 17.53 13.87 11.28
CA PRO A 11 17.78 12.41 11.29
C PRO A 11 17.04 11.68 10.18
N PHE A 12 16.17 12.35 9.43
CA PHE A 12 15.52 11.84 8.23
C PHE A 12 16.35 12.05 6.94
N ASN A 13 17.55 12.70 7.03
CA ASN A 13 18.44 12.91 5.88
C ASN A 13 19.20 11.63 5.44
N GLU A 14 19.18 10.56 6.23
CA GLU A 14 19.71 9.25 5.84
C GLU A 14 18.61 8.45 5.14
N HIS A 15 18.54 8.51 3.82
CA HIS A 15 17.52 7.86 3.01
C HIS A 15 18.02 6.55 2.38
N PRO A 16 17.62 5.37 2.86
CA PRO A 16 17.95 4.10 2.23
C PRO A 16 17.38 3.99 0.79
N SER A 17 16.23 4.61 0.54
CA SER A 17 15.60 4.64 -0.79
C SER A 17 16.13 5.73 -1.72
N GLN A 18 16.82 6.76 -1.17
CA GLN A 18 17.48 7.81 -1.96
C GLN A 18 18.93 7.45 -2.31
N GLY A 19 19.47 6.34 -1.76
CA GLY A 19 20.85 5.94 -1.93
C GLY A 19 21.24 5.49 -3.34
N GLU A 20 20.27 5.12 -4.16
CA GLU A 20 20.56 4.80 -5.57
C GLU A 20 20.60 6.10 -6.38
N GLN A 21 21.81 6.61 -6.59
CA GLN A 21 22.05 7.63 -7.59
C GLN A 21 21.74 7.04 -8.98
N PHE A 22 21.38 7.93 -9.92
CA PHE A 22 21.23 7.53 -11.32
C PHE A 22 22.53 6.87 -11.80
N SER A 23 22.44 5.64 -12.29
CA SER A 23 23.57 4.96 -12.89
C SER A 23 23.53 5.12 -14.41
N PHE A 24 24.64 5.55 -15.02
CA PHE A 24 24.75 5.61 -16.48
C PHE A 24 24.54 4.24 -17.15
N THR A 25 24.70 3.13 -16.40
CA THR A 25 24.36 1.79 -16.88
C THR A 25 22.89 1.64 -17.26
N TYR A 26 22.00 2.49 -16.72
CA TYR A 26 20.57 2.51 -17.08
C TYR A 26 20.30 2.99 -18.52
N LEU A 27 21.31 3.57 -19.20
CA LEU A 27 21.23 3.96 -20.61
C LEU A 27 21.61 2.81 -21.58
N TYR A 28 22.10 1.68 -21.07
CA TYR A 28 22.48 0.54 -21.90
C TYR A 28 21.26 -0.07 -22.62
N PRO A 29 21.44 -0.68 -23.81
CA PRO A 29 20.36 -1.22 -24.65
C PRO A 29 19.36 -2.12 -23.92
N LYS A 30 19.84 -2.90 -22.93
CA LYS A 30 19.00 -3.79 -22.12
C LYS A 30 17.86 -3.08 -21.37
N TYR A 31 17.95 -1.75 -21.21
CA TYR A 31 16.92 -0.94 -20.52
C TYR A 31 16.05 -0.12 -21.48
N TRP A 32 16.33 -0.10 -22.79
CA TRP A 32 15.60 0.75 -23.74
C TRP A 32 14.10 0.45 -23.79
N ILE A 33 13.71 -0.83 -23.72
CA ILE A 33 12.29 -1.21 -23.67
C ILE A 33 11.61 -0.58 -22.47
N ILE A 34 12.30 -0.50 -21.31
CA ILE A 34 11.76 0.12 -20.10
C ILE A 34 11.64 1.63 -20.29
N TRP A 35 12.62 2.28 -20.91
CA TRP A 35 12.54 3.71 -21.22
C TRP A 35 11.38 4.03 -22.16
N VAL A 36 11.15 3.22 -23.19
CA VAL A 36 9.98 3.36 -24.08
C VAL A 36 8.69 3.20 -23.27
N PHE A 37 8.61 2.19 -22.42
CA PHE A 37 7.46 2.01 -21.51
C PHE A 37 7.24 3.23 -20.61
N LEU A 38 8.29 3.75 -19.98
CA LEU A 38 8.22 4.93 -19.11
C LEU A 38 7.77 6.17 -19.89
N SER A 39 8.26 6.35 -21.13
CA SER A 39 7.84 7.45 -22.02
C SER A 39 6.35 7.36 -22.37
N LEU A 40 5.84 6.15 -22.64
CA LEU A 40 4.41 5.93 -22.86
C LEU A 40 3.58 6.26 -21.60
N THR A 41 4.08 5.88 -20.42
CA THR A 41 3.39 6.21 -19.17
C THR A 41 3.38 7.72 -18.89
N LEU A 42 4.41 8.46 -19.33
CA LEU A 42 4.42 9.93 -19.29
C LEU A 42 3.25 10.51 -20.09
N LEU A 43 3.05 10.04 -21.32
CA LEU A 43 1.91 10.48 -22.14
C LEU A 43 0.58 10.18 -21.46
N ILE A 44 0.41 8.97 -20.90
CA ILE A 44 -0.81 8.56 -20.20
C ILE A 44 -1.09 9.49 -19.01
N ALA A 45 -0.07 9.90 -18.26
CA ALA A 45 -0.22 10.77 -17.10
C ALA A 45 -0.82 12.15 -17.42
N TYR A 46 -0.68 12.62 -18.67
CA TYR A 46 -1.20 13.92 -19.11
C TYR A 46 -2.51 13.82 -19.91
N LEU A 47 -3.02 12.62 -20.14
CA LEU A 47 -4.34 12.44 -20.77
C LEU A 47 -5.47 12.95 -19.84
N PRO A 48 -6.57 13.44 -20.40
CA PRO A 48 -7.78 13.74 -19.64
C PRO A 48 -8.30 12.52 -18.84
N ALA A 49 -8.89 12.76 -17.68
CA ALA A 49 -9.38 11.69 -16.80
C ALA A 49 -10.38 10.75 -17.51
N ARG A 50 -11.26 11.31 -18.36
CA ARG A 50 -12.24 10.52 -19.14
C ARG A 50 -11.56 9.50 -20.07
N ILE A 51 -10.48 9.90 -20.74
CA ILE A 51 -9.72 9.01 -21.65
C ILE A 51 -9.03 7.92 -20.82
N ARG A 52 -8.40 8.28 -19.70
CA ARG A 52 -7.79 7.30 -18.78
C ARG A 52 -8.83 6.31 -18.24
N ALA A 53 -10.04 6.77 -17.95
CA ALA A 53 -11.13 5.90 -17.47
C ALA A 53 -11.54 4.86 -18.52
N VAL A 54 -11.68 5.26 -19.78
CA VAL A 54 -11.94 4.32 -20.90
C VAL A 54 -10.80 3.33 -21.06
N MET A 55 -9.55 3.81 -21.08
CA MET A 55 -8.36 2.95 -21.16
C MET A 55 -8.27 1.97 -19.99
N GLY A 56 -8.55 2.44 -18.77
CA GLY A 56 -8.56 1.61 -17.56
C GLY A 56 -9.59 0.49 -17.65
N THR A 57 -10.81 0.83 -18.07
CA THR A 57 -11.87 -0.17 -18.27
C THR A 57 -11.49 -1.20 -19.34
N ALA A 58 -10.93 -0.77 -20.47
CA ALA A 58 -10.47 -1.65 -21.54
C ALA A 58 -9.33 -2.57 -21.07
N LEU A 59 -8.33 -2.01 -20.38
CA LEU A 59 -7.23 -2.77 -19.81
C LEU A 59 -7.73 -3.79 -18.78
N GLY A 60 -8.67 -3.40 -17.92
CA GLY A 60 -9.27 -4.31 -16.94
C GLY A 60 -9.96 -5.51 -17.59
N LYS A 61 -10.71 -5.30 -18.68
CA LYS A 61 -11.32 -6.39 -19.46
C LYS A 61 -10.26 -7.32 -20.07
N LEU A 62 -9.17 -6.75 -20.62
CA LEU A 62 -8.06 -7.53 -21.17
C LEU A 62 -7.37 -8.36 -20.09
N LEU A 63 -7.07 -7.74 -18.94
CA LEU A 63 -6.46 -8.44 -17.80
C LEU A 63 -7.36 -9.57 -17.30
N PHE A 64 -8.67 -9.36 -17.19
CA PHE A 64 -9.61 -10.41 -16.81
C PHE A 64 -9.60 -11.57 -17.81
N LYS A 65 -9.54 -11.28 -19.11
CA LYS A 65 -9.54 -12.31 -20.17
C LYS A 65 -8.24 -13.11 -20.19
N PHE A 66 -7.08 -12.43 -20.12
CA PHE A 66 -5.78 -13.06 -20.41
C PHE A 66 -4.99 -13.48 -19.16
N SER A 67 -5.26 -12.92 -17.98
CA SER A 67 -4.51 -13.25 -16.76
C SER A 67 -5.19 -14.39 -15.98
N LYS A 68 -5.17 -15.62 -16.51
CA LYS A 68 -5.82 -16.80 -15.90
C LYS A 68 -5.44 -16.97 -14.43
N SER A 69 -4.14 -17.04 -14.11
CA SER A 69 -3.67 -17.26 -12.74
C SER A 69 -4.14 -16.15 -11.76
N LYS A 70 -4.08 -14.86 -12.15
CA LYS A 70 -4.59 -13.78 -11.28
C LYS A 70 -6.09 -13.88 -11.06
N ARG A 71 -6.86 -14.26 -12.11
CA ARG A 71 -8.30 -14.45 -12.00
C ARG A 71 -8.66 -15.60 -11.05
N GLU A 72 -7.94 -16.71 -11.12
CA GLU A 72 -8.16 -17.87 -10.24
C GLU A 72 -7.82 -17.55 -8.78
N ILE A 73 -6.70 -16.85 -8.52
CA ILE A 73 -6.36 -16.34 -7.18
C ILE A 73 -7.47 -15.42 -6.66
N THR A 74 -7.94 -14.48 -7.49
CA THR A 74 -9.02 -13.53 -7.11
C THR A 74 -10.30 -14.30 -6.75
N ARG A 75 -10.73 -15.24 -7.59
CA ARG A 75 -11.94 -16.05 -7.34
C ARG A 75 -11.80 -16.88 -6.08
N LYS A 76 -10.63 -17.50 -5.86
CA LYS A 76 -10.35 -18.29 -4.66
C LYS A 76 -10.41 -17.43 -3.39
N ASN A 77 -9.78 -16.25 -3.42
CA ASN A 77 -9.84 -15.33 -2.30
C ASN A 77 -11.29 -14.92 -1.98
N LEU A 78 -12.04 -14.49 -2.99
CA LEU A 78 -13.44 -14.09 -2.82
C LEU A 78 -14.31 -15.22 -2.28
N SER A 79 -14.16 -16.46 -2.78
CA SER A 79 -14.95 -17.62 -2.31
C SER A 79 -14.62 -18.02 -0.87
N MET A 80 -13.37 -17.82 -0.44
CA MET A 80 -12.96 -18.09 0.96
C MET A 80 -13.37 -16.97 1.90
N THR A 81 -13.37 -15.72 1.42
CA THR A 81 -13.72 -14.55 2.22
C THR A 81 -15.23 -14.44 2.41
N PHE A 82 -16.02 -14.72 1.37
CA PHE A 82 -17.48 -14.53 1.35
C PHE A 82 -18.18 -15.84 0.98
N LYS A 83 -18.39 -16.71 1.96
CA LYS A 83 -19.02 -18.02 1.76
C LYS A 83 -20.48 -17.94 1.29
N ASN A 84 -21.13 -16.82 1.53
CA ASN A 84 -22.52 -16.57 1.13
C ASN A 84 -22.67 -16.16 -0.34
N LEU A 85 -21.57 -15.87 -1.05
CA LEU A 85 -21.61 -15.53 -2.47
C LEU A 85 -21.67 -16.80 -3.32
N ASP A 86 -22.64 -16.87 -4.21
CA ASP A 86 -22.70 -17.88 -5.25
C ASP A 86 -21.64 -17.64 -6.35
N ASP A 87 -21.47 -18.60 -7.24
CA ASP A 87 -20.51 -18.51 -8.35
C ASP A 87 -20.72 -17.30 -9.24
N LYS A 88 -21.97 -16.85 -9.40
CA LYS A 88 -22.33 -15.66 -10.17
C LYS A 88 -21.89 -14.40 -9.45
N GLY A 89 -22.11 -14.31 -8.14
CA GLY A 89 -21.65 -13.21 -7.28
C GLY A 89 -20.12 -13.10 -7.30
N ILE A 90 -19.40 -14.21 -7.11
CA ILE A 90 -17.93 -14.27 -7.17
C ILE A 90 -17.42 -13.84 -8.55
N SER A 91 -18.07 -14.29 -9.64
CA SER A 91 -17.71 -13.89 -11.01
C SER A 91 -17.88 -12.40 -11.23
N ASN A 92 -18.99 -11.82 -10.75
CA ASN A 92 -19.29 -10.40 -10.89
C ASN A 92 -18.30 -9.53 -10.09
N GLN A 93 -18.01 -9.89 -8.83
CA GLN A 93 -17.01 -9.20 -8.02
C GLN A 93 -15.61 -9.29 -8.64
N SER A 94 -15.24 -10.47 -9.19
CA SER A 94 -13.98 -10.62 -9.91
C SER A 94 -13.88 -9.70 -11.13
N LYS A 95 -14.92 -9.59 -11.93
CA LYS A 95 -14.95 -8.69 -13.11
C LYS A 95 -14.84 -7.24 -12.69
N LEU A 96 -15.53 -6.84 -11.62
CA LEU A 96 -15.49 -5.49 -11.09
C LEU A 96 -14.09 -5.16 -10.56
N PHE A 97 -13.49 -6.04 -9.76
CA PHE A 97 -12.11 -5.91 -9.30
C PHE A 97 -11.12 -5.73 -10.47
N PHE A 98 -11.21 -6.56 -11.51
CA PHE A 98 -10.31 -6.42 -12.67
C PHE A 98 -10.51 -5.12 -13.43
N LYS A 99 -11.75 -4.62 -13.54
CA LYS A 99 -12.02 -3.29 -14.07
C LYS A 99 -11.25 -2.23 -13.27
N HIS A 100 -11.34 -2.26 -11.94
CA HIS A 100 -10.66 -1.33 -11.04
C HIS A 100 -9.14 -1.50 -11.08
N LEU A 101 -8.64 -2.74 -11.19
CA LEU A 101 -7.23 -3.03 -11.39
C LEU A 101 -6.68 -2.39 -12.68
N GLY A 102 -7.46 -2.40 -13.76
CA GLY A 102 -7.10 -1.70 -15.00
C GLY A 102 -7.01 -0.18 -14.79
N HIS A 103 -7.95 0.43 -14.06
CA HIS A 103 -7.88 1.85 -13.69
C HIS A 103 -6.65 2.17 -12.84
N MET A 104 -6.32 1.31 -11.86
CA MET A 104 -5.10 1.47 -11.07
C MET A 104 -3.86 1.55 -11.98
N TYR A 105 -3.68 0.61 -12.89
CA TYR A 105 -2.50 0.61 -13.78
C TYR A 105 -2.43 1.84 -14.68
N ILE A 106 -3.56 2.33 -15.18
CA ILE A 106 -3.61 3.54 -16.04
C ILE A 106 -3.39 4.81 -15.23
N ASN A 107 -3.76 4.84 -13.94
CA ASN A 107 -3.58 6.02 -13.10
C ASN A 107 -2.25 6.05 -12.34
N LEU A 108 -1.57 4.91 -12.16
CA LEU A 108 -0.28 4.84 -11.46
C LEU A 108 0.76 5.85 -11.99
N PRO A 109 0.87 6.08 -13.32
CA PRO A 109 1.73 7.11 -13.90
C PRO A 109 1.52 8.53 -13.39
N LEU A 110 0.34 8.86 -12.85
CA LEU A 110 0.12 10.17 -12.25
C LEU A 110 1.08 10.43 -11.09
N LEU A 111 1.33 9.41 -10.25
CA LEU A 111 2.27 9.50 -9.13
C LEU A 111 3.70 9.74 -9.58
N TRP A 112 4.05 9.24 -10.76
CA TRP A 112 5.42 9.33 -11.29
C TRP A 112 5.70 10.66 -11.96
N TRP A 113 4.72 11.18 -12.73
CA TRP A 113 4.94 12.26 -13.69
C TRP A 113 4.26 13.58 -13.32
N ARG A 114 3.13 13.55 -12.61
CA ARG A 114 2.42 14.78 -12.24
C ARG A 114 3.11 15.49 -11.07
N SER A 115 2.89 16.80 -10.98
CA SER A 115 3.39 17.61 -9.88
C SER A 115 2.72 17.23 -8.55
N ASP A 116 3.42 17.48 -7.45
CA ASP A 116 2.84 17.25 -6.13
C ASP A 116 1.57 18.10 -5.91
N LYS A 117 1.58 19.36 -6.35
CA LYS A 117 0.40 20.23 -6.28
C LYS A 117 -0.82 19.59 -6.94
N TYR A 118 -0.65 19.00 -8.14
CA TYR A 118 -1.73 18.30 -8.83
C TYR A 118 -2.23 17.09 -8.02
N LEU A 119 -1.32 16.30 -7.49
CA LEU A 119 -1.66 15.10 -6.72
C LEU A 119 -2.35 15.46 -5.39
N GLN A 120 -1.94 16.54 -4.72
CA GLN A 120 -2.60 17.01 -3.51
C GLN A 120 -4.04 17.48 -3.75
N GLN A 121 -4.33 18.05 -4.92
CA GLN A 121 -5.69 18.40 -5.34
C GLN A 121 -6.53 17.18 -5.73
N LEU A 122 -5.88 16.13 -6.25
CA LEU A 122 -6.54 14.90 -6.68
C LEU A 122 -6.90 13.99 -5.49
N ILE A 123 -6.28 14.17 -4.32
CA ILE A 123 -6.48 13.33 -3.14
C ILE A 123 -7.25 14.10 -2.08
N ILE A 124 -8.51 13.73 -1.90
CA ILE A 124 -9.35 14.23 -0.80
C ILE A 124 -8.95 13.49 0.47
N LYS A 125 -8.67 14.23 1.54
CA LYS A 125 -8.18 13.70 2.81
C LYS A 125 -9.18 13.95 3.92
N SER A 126 -9.47 12.93 4.71
CA SER A 126 -10.35 13.01 5.87
C SER A 126 -9.62 12.55 7.13
N ASP A 127 -9.90 13.23 8.22
CA ASP A 127 -9.50 12.88 9.59
C ASP A 127 -7.98 12.82 9.83
N LEU A 128 -7.18 13.59 9.05
CA LEU A 128 -5.73 13.67 9.28
C LEU A 128 -5.36 14.31 10.62
N HIS A 129 -6.28 15.09 11.25
CA HIS A 129 -6.07 15.68 12.57
C HIS A 129 -5.79 14.61 13.65
N LEU A 130 -6.36 13.39 13.51
CA LEU A 130 -6.07 12.28 14.41
C LEU A 130 -4.58 11.91 14.46
N ILE A 131 -3.88 12.07 13.33
CA ILE A 131 -2.43 11.86 13.27
C ILE A 131 -1.71 13.04 13.92
N ASP A 132 -2.12 14.29 13.60
CA ASP A 132 -1.51 15.51 14.12
C ASP A 132 -1.55 15.51 15.66
N GLU A 133 -2.72 15.18 16.27
CA GLU A 133 -2.90 15.13 17.73
C GLU A 133 -1.93 14.16 18.43
N ILE A 134 -1.70 12.98 17.86
CA ILE A 134 -0.78 11.99 18.44
C ILE A 134 0.68 12.45 18.31
N LEU A 135 1.05 13.02 17.14
CA LEU A 135 2.39 13.51 16.92
C LEU A 135 2.73 14.71 17.82
N ASP A 136 1.76 15.60 18.09
CA ASP A 136 1.90 16.73 19.00
C ASP A 136 2.12 16.27 20.45
N ASN A 137 1.53 15.13 20.83
CA ASN A 137 1.76 14.43 22.10
C ASN A 137 3.10 13.65 22.13
N LYS A 138 3.99 13.89 21.15
CA LYS A 138 5.33 13.27 21.04
C LYS A 138 5.32 11.76 20.88
N GLN A 139 4.20 11.17 20.43
CA GLN A 139 4.09 9.76 20.11
C GLN A 139 4.15 9.54 18.59
N SER A 140 4.62 8.37 18.17
CA SER A 140 4.59 7.94 16.77
C SER A 140 3.28 7.23 16.44
N VAL A 141 2.93 7.21 15.16
CA VAL A 141 1.71 6.58 14.63
C VAL A 141 2.08 5.43 13.70
N ILE A 142 1.44 4.29 13.88
CA ILE A 142 1.39 3.20 12.89
C ILE A 142 0.05 3.29 12.18
N LEU A 143 0.07 3.63 10.90
CA LEU A 143 -1.12 3.58 10.05
C LEU A 143 -1.28 2.20 9.46
N LEU A 144 -2.34 1.51 9.88
CA LEU A 144 -2.67 0.16 9.46
C LEU A 144 -3.57 0.19 8.23
N ALA A 145 -3.06 -0.22 7.09
CA ALA A 145 -3.79 -0.19 5.83
C ALA A 145 -3.90 -1.58 5.19
N PRO A 146 -5.01 -1.91 4.51
CA PRO A 146 -5.08 -3.02 3.59
C PRO A 146 -4.40 -2.68 2.26
N HIS A 147 -3.99 -3.69 1.51
CA HIS A 147 -3.57 -3.50 0.13
C HIS A 147 -4.76 -3.13 -0.75
N THR A 148 -5.12 -1.85 -0.77
CA THR A 148 -6.07 -1.33 -1.75
C THR A 148 -5.37 -1.04 -3.08
N LEU A 149 -6.13 -0.99 -4.18
CA LEU A 149 -5.60 -0.61 -5.50
C LEU A 149 -5.05 0.82 -5.52
N SER A 150 -5.43 1.65 -4.54
CA SER A 150 -5.03 3.06 -4.43
C SER A 150 -3.97 3.33 -3.36
N LEU A 151 -3.32 2.29 -2.83
CA LEU A 151 -2.39 2.38 -1.69
C LEU A 151 -1.25 3.40 -1.88
N ASP A 152 -0.68 3.50 -3.08
CA ASP A 152 0.41 4.45 -3.37
C ASP A 152 -0.08 5.92 -3.35
N PHE A 153 -1.36 6.17 -3.70
CA PHE A 153 -1.99 7.48 -3.51
C PHE A 153 -2.22 7.78 -2.03
N GLY A 154 -2.53 6.76 -1.22
CA GLY A 154 -2.56 6.88 0.24
C GLY A 154 -1.21 7.32 0.81
N GLY A 155 -0.11 6.70 0.37
CA GLY A 155 1.23 7.15 0.73
C GLY A 155 1.50 8.60 0.33
N ARG A 156 1.00 9.05 -0.83
CA ARG A 156 1.12 10.45 -1.28
C ARG A 156 0.27 11.41 -0.43
N ALA A 157 -0.89 11.00 0.06
CA ALA A 157 -1.72 11.79 0.96
C ALA A 157 -0.98 12.17 2.26
N LEU A 158 -0.07 11.32 2.69
CA LEU A 158 0.69 11.44 3.94
C LEU A 158 2.00 12.24 3.81
N SER A 159 2.29 12.82 2.64
CA SER A 159 3.58 13.47 2.36
C SER A 159 3.91 14.69 3.24
N LYS A 160 2.94 15.26 3.96
CA LYS A 160 3.20 16.33 4.94
C LYS A 160 3.94 15.84 6.19
N PHE A 161 3.83 14.54 6.52
CA PHE A 161 4.40 13.93 7.72
C PHE A 161 5.81 13.39 7.50
N ASN A 162 6.56 13.19 8.58
CA ASN A 162 7.75 12.34 8.59
C ASN A 162 7.30 10.88 8.41
N LEU A 163 7.27 10.41 7.17
CA LEU A 163 6.64 9.16 6.76
C LEU A 163 7.67 8.06 6.57
N LEU A 164 7.45 6.94 7.20
CA LEU A 164 8.17 5.69 6.99
C LEU A 164 7.26 4.69 6.30
N SER A 165 7.80 3.88 5.40
CA SER A 165 7.09 2.75 4.80
C SER A 165 8.06 1.64 4.42
N ILE A 166 7.55 0.46 4.10
CA ILE A 166 8.32 -0.72 3.70
C ILE A 166 7.86 -1.15 2.32
N TYR A 167 8.79 -1.52 1.45
CA TYR A 167 8.47 -2.01 0.12
C TYR A 167 9.28 -3.24 -0.25
N LYS A 168 8.76 -4.05 -1.16
CA LYS A 168 9.51 -5.13 -1.79
C LYS A 168 10.28 -4.57 -2.98
N PRO A 169 11.63 -4.64 -3.02
CA PRO A 169 12.43 -4.16 -4.13
C PRO A 169 12.03 -4.80 -5.46
N PHE A 170 12.04 -4.01 -6.52
CA PHE A 170 11.86 -4.51 -7.88
C PHE A 170 13.11 -5.27 -8.32
N LYS A 171 12.93 -6.38 -9.05
CA LYS A 171 14.06 -7.15 -9.62
C LYS A 171 14.84 -6.35 -10.65
N ASN A 172 14.19 -5.44 -11.36
CA ASN A 172 14.85 -4.58 -12.35
C ASN A 172 15.36 -3.30 -11.67
N ASN A 173 16.66 -3.04 -11.75
CA ASN A 173 17.32 -1.94 -11.06
C ASN A 173 16.83 -0.57 -11.54
N LEU A 174 16.58 -0.38 -12.86
CA LEU A 174 16.03 0.87 -13.38
C LEU A 174 14.64 1.14 -12.82
N MET A 175 13.76 0.14 -12.82
CA MET A 175 12.42 0.28 -12.23
C MET A 175 12.50 0.54 -10.72
N ASN A 176 13.41 -0.14 -10.01
CA ASN A 176 13.61 0.07 -8.58
C ASN A 176 14.03 1.51 -8.27
N TRP A 177 15.02 2.02 -9.01
CA TRP A 177 15.45 3.40 -8.92
C TRP A 177 14.31 4.39 -9.25
N PHE A 178 13.63 4.19 -10.39
CA PHE A 178 12.60 5.10 -10.88
C PHE A 178 11.41 5.20 -9.91
N ILE A 179 10.88 4.07 -9.46
CA ILE A 179 9.76 4.03 -8.50
C ILE A 179 10.18 4.58 -7.13
N GLY A 180 11.39 4.25 -6.66
CA GLY A 180 11.94 4.81 -5.42
C GLY A 180 12.01 6.33 -5.46
N LYS A 181 12.55 6.90 -6.54
CA LYS A 181 12.59 8.37 -6.77
C LYS A 181 11.19 8.98 -6.83
N SER A 182 10.25 8.31 -7.48
CA SER A 182 8.87 8.78 -7.56
C SER A 182 8.20 8.86 -6.18
N ARG A 183 8.44 7.90 -5.29
CA ARG A 183 7.87 7.87 -3.94
C ARG A 183 8.43 8.98 -3.04
N SER A 184 9.70 9.33 -3.18
CA SER A 184 10.35 10.40 -2.43
C SER A 184 10.31 11.79 -3.11
N LYS A 185 9.68 11.89 -4.29
CA LYS A 185 9.67 13.13 -5.10
C LYS A 185 8.97 14.32 -4.42
N ALA A 186 7.96 14.06 -3.59
CA ALA A 186 7.16 15.12 -2.99
C ALA A 186 7.92 15.88 -1.90
N THR A 187 8.75 15.17 -1.13
CA THR A 187 9.40 15.70 0.05
C THR A 187 10.51 14.76 0.51
N ASP A 188 11.51 15.32 1.19
CA ASP A 188 12.57 14.61 1.89
C ASP A 188 12.12 13.97 3.23
N LYS A 189 10.85 14.21 3.63
CA LYS A 189 10.26 13.61 4.83
C LYS A 189 9.83 12.16 4.65
N VAL A 190 9.77 11.66 3.42
CA VAL A 190 9.32 10.29 3.12
C VAL A 190 10.51 9.35 2.96
N ILE A 191 10.59 8.33 3.80
CA ILE A 191 11.62 7.28 3.76
C ILE A 191 10.93 5.94 3.50
N VAL A 192 11.32 5.27 2.41
CA VAL A 192 10.79 3.96 2.06
C VAL A 192 11.90 2.92 2.17
N TYR A 193 11.75 1.99 3.10
CA TYR A 193 12.74 0.96 3.38
C TYR A 193 12.50 -0.31 2.54
N PRO A 194 13.55 -0.95 1.99
CA PRO A 194 13.41 -2.28 1.43
C PRO A 194 13.02 -3.27 2.54
N ARG A 195 12.29 -4.32 2.20
CA ARG A 195 11.90 -5.37 3.16
C ARG A 195 13.08 -6.29 3.47
N GLU A 196 13.87 -5.89 4.48
CA GLU A 196 15.07 -6.59 4.95
C GLU A 196 15.15 -6.56 6.48
N LYS A 197 15.89 -7.50 7.10
CA LYS A 197 16.03 -7.56 8.57
C LYS A 197 16.55 -6.25 9.19
N ASN A 198 17.50 -5.60 8.52
CA ASN A 198 18.09 -4.35 9.01
C ASN A 198 17.13 -3.16 8.93
N SER A 199 16.18 -3.19 8.02
CA SER A 199 15.19 -2.12 7.84
C SER A 199 14.28 -1.99 9.06
N PHE A 200 13.89 -3.10 9.69
CA PHE A 200 13.08 -3.06 10.92
C PHE A 200 13.80 -2.40 12.08
N LYS A 201 15.11 -2.67 12.26
CA LYS A 201 15.93 -2.00 13.28
C LYS A 201 15.99 -0.48 13.05
N SER A 202 16.17 -0.07 11.79
CA SER A 202 16.20 1.33 11.40
C SER A 202 14.85 2.03 11.64
N ILE A 203 13.74 1.37 11.31
CA ILE A 203 12.39 1.87 11.56
C ILE A 203 12.17 2.06 13.07
N ILE A 204 12.45 1.05 13.89
CA ILE A 204 12.32 1.15 15.36
C ILE A 204 13.14 2.32 15.90
N LYS A 205 14.39 2.47 15.44
CA LYS A 205 15.25 3.60 15.85
C LYS A 205 14.64 4.95 15.47
N LYS A 206 14.06 5.08 14.28
CA LYS A 206 13.44 6.32 13.81
C LYS A 206 12.12 6.62 14.54
N MET A 207 11.33 5.60 14.85
CA MET A 207 10.05 5.74 15.56
C MET A 207 10.21 6.14 17.04
N LYS A 208 11.43 6.23 17.56
CA LYS A 208 11.71 6.90 18.85
C LYS A 208 11.49 8.43 18.82
N LYS A 209 11.38 9.01 17.62
CA LYS A 209 10.98 10.41 17.39
C LYS A 209 9.63 10.41 16.70
N PRO A 210 8.75 11.40 16.98
CA PRO A 210 7.41 11.44 16.38
C PRO A 210 7.45 11.34 14.86
N CYS A 211 6.84 10.27 14.35
CA CYS A 211 6.74 10.01 12.91
C CYS A 211 5.58 9.05 12.62
N VAL A 212 5.28 8.88 11.34
CA VAL A 212 4.20 8.01 10.85
C VAL A 212 4.81 6.82 10.13
N LEU A 213 4.43 5.61 10.49
CA LEU A 213 4.72 4.39 9.73
C LEU A 213 3.48 3.96 8.97
N TYR A 214 3.51 4.00 7.65
CA TYR A 214 2.46 3.47 6.77
C TYR A 214 2.74 2.00 6.50
N LEU A 215 1.94 1.12 7.11
CA LEU A 215 2.16 -0.32 7.14
C LEU A 215 0.98 -1.08 6.54
N LEU A 216 1.27 -1.93 5.56
CA LEU A 216 0.31 -2.84 4.95
C LEU A 216 0.33 -4.16 5.73
N ALA A 217 -0.80 -4.50 6.37
CA ALA A 217 -0.84 -5.52 7.42
C ALA A 217 -1.51 -6.85 7.01
N ASP A 218 -1.95 -6.95 5.77
CA ASP A 218 -2.82 -8.01 5.28
C ASP A 218 -2.09 -9.11 4.49
N GLU A 219 -0.77 -8.99 4.28
CA GLU A 219 0.01 -10.05 3.63
C GLU A 219 0.21 -11.28 4.53
N ASP A 220 0.10 -12.45 3.93
CA ASP A 220 0.47 -13.74 4.52
C ASP A 220 1.93 -14.06 4.16
N ILE A 221 2.87 -13.67 5.05
CA ILE A 221 4.31 -13.67 4.76
C ILE A 221 5.02 -14.92 5.31
N SER A 222 4.79 -15.26 6.60
CA SER A 222 5.56 -16.27 7.33
C SER A 222 4.70 -16.92 8.40
N LEU A 223 4.81 -18.25 8.55
CA LEU A 223 4.16 -18.98 9.65
C LEU A 223 4.79 -18.67 11.00
N ASP A 224 6.12 -18.56 11.06
CA ASP A 224 6.84 -18.37 12.33
C ASP A 224 6.47 -17.06 13.02
N ASP A 225 6.20 -16.03 12.22
CA ASP A 225 5.85 -14.69 12.70
C ASP A 225 4.34 -14.43 12.75
N SER A 226 3.51 -15.43 12.49
CA SER A 226 2.06 -15.31 12.41
C SER A 226 1.35 -16.23 13.39
N ILE A 227 0.07 -15.97 13.60
CA ILE A 227 -0.90 -16.88 14.21
C ILE A 227 -2.15 -16.92 13.36
N PHE A 228 -2.85 -18.04 13.37
CA PHE A 228 -4.14 -18.15 12.69
C PHE A 228 -5.22 -17.50 13.55
N THR A 229 -5.87 -16.49 13.00
CA THR A 229 -7.02 -15.81 13.61
C THR A 229 -8.11 -15.61 12.58
N ASP A 230 -9.33 -15.39 13.03
CA ASP A 230 -10.49 -15.22 12.18
C ASP A 230 -10.33 -13.99 11.28
N PHE A 231 -10.67 -14.15 10.00
CA PHE A 231 -10.69 -13.14 8.97
C PHE A 231 -11.81 -13.43 7.99
N PHE A 232 -12.89 -12.66 8.06
CA PHE A 232 -14.17 -12.97 7.41
C PHE A 232 -14.64 -14.39 7.75
N ASP A 233 -15.08 -15.14 6.77
CA ASP A 233 -15.64 -16.49 6.96
C ASP A 233 -14.58 -17.59 7.11
N THR A 234 -13.30 -17.23 7.30
CA THR A 234 -12.21 -18.22 7.42
C THR A 234 -11.08 -17.73 8.33
N GLN A 235 -10.07 -18.56 8.53
CA GLN A 235 -8.87 -18.16 9.28
C GLN A 235 -7.77 -17.70 8.34
N LYS A 236 -6.95 -16.77 8.81
CA LYS A 236 -5.79 -16.21 8.10
C LYS A 236 -4.57 -16.20 9.02
N ALA A 237 -3.39 -16.46 8.46
CA ALA A 237 -2.12 -16.23 9.13
C ALA A 237 -1.89 -14.71 9.28
N THR A 238 -1.99 -14.21 10.53
CA THR A 238 -1.92 -12.79 10.86
C THR A 238 -0.61 -12.49 11.59
N LEU A 239 0.11 -11.45 11.15
CA LEU A 239 1.44 -11.11 11.65
C LEU A 239 1.38 -10.60 13.11
N LYS A 240 2.16 -11.21 13.99
CA LYS A 240 2.36 -10.79 15.39
C LYS A 240 3.22 -9.51 15.52
N SER A 241 3.97 -9.18 14.48
CA SER A 241 4.98 -8.13 14.51
C SER A 241 4.40 -6.73 14.70
N ILE A 242 3.15 -6.49 14.33
CA ILE A 242 2.49 -5.17 14.43
C ILE A 242 2.29 -4.78 15.89
N SER A 243 1.70 -5.67 16.68
CA SER A 243 1.51 -5.48 18.12
C SER A 243 2.86 -5.29 18.84
N LYS A 244 3.84 -6.16 18.54
CA LYS A 244 5.19 -6.04 19.09
C LYS A 244 5.85 -4.70 18.74
N LEU A 245 5.70 -4.25 17.49
CA LEU A 245 6.26 -2.97 17.04
C LEU A 245 5.61 -1.80 17.77
N ALA A 246 4.28 -1.78 17.87
CA ALA A 246 3.53 -0.76 18.60
C ALA A 246 4.00 -0.66 20.06
N LYS A 247 4.16 -1.81 20.74
CA LYS A 247 4.66 -1.88 22.12
C LYS A 247 6.10 -1.37 22.26
N LEU A 248 7.00 -1.80 21.35
CA LEU A 248 8.42 -1.42 21.38
C LEU A 248 8.65 0.07 21.09
N THR A 249 7.78 0.70 20.32
CA THR A 249 7.92 2.11 19.90
C THR A 249 6.97 3.04 20.64
N ASN A 250 6.15 2.52 21.54
CA ASN A 250 5.08 3.26 22.24
C ASN A 250 4.20 4.05 21.26
N SER A 251 3.85 3.41 20.12
CA SER A 251 3.12 4.06 19.04
C SER A 251 1.64 3.76 19.13
N LYS A 252 0.81 4.73 18.76
CA LYS A 252 -0.62 4.54 18.53
C LYS A 252 -0.86 3.89 17.17
N VAL A 253 -1.88 3.05 17.06
CA VAL A 253 -2.23 2.35 15.81
C VAL A 253 -3.58 2.82 15.33
N LEU A 254 -3.60 3.45 14.15
CA LEU A 254 -4.78 3.98 13.50
C LEU A 254 -5.03 3.25 12.19
N PRO A 255 -6.25 2.78 11.93
CA PRO A 255 -6.61 2.29 10.61
C PRO A 255 -6.63 3.42 9.59
N CYS A 256 -6.28 3.13 8.35
CA CYS A 256 -6.45 4.06 7.25
C CYS A 256 -6.66 3.33 5.92
N MET A 257 -7.30 3.99 4.98
CA MET A 257 -7.51 3.44 3.65
C MET A 257 -7.48 4.52 2.57
N CYS A 258 -7.16 4.11 1.35
CA CYS A 258 -7.28 4.94 0.16
C CYS A 258 -8.11 4.21 -0.88
N THR A 259 -9.10 4.89 -1.44
CA THR A 259 -9.96 4.39 -2.52
C THR A 259 -10.01 5.39 -3.67
N TYR A 260 -10.37 4.92 -4.85
CA TYR A 260 -10.58 5.74 -6.04
C TYR A 260 -12.08 5.90 -6.28
N ASN A 261 -12.54 7.13 -6.47
CA ASN A 261 -13.92 7.44 -6.87
C ASN A 261 -14.00 7.45 -8.41
N PHE A 262 -14.82 6.55 -8.96
CA PHE A 262 -14.96 6.40 -10.42
C PHE A 262 -15.86 7.47 -11.07
N GLU A 263 -16.65 8.19 -10.28
CA GLU A 263 -17.52 9.27 -10.77
C GLU A 263 -16.75 10.59 -10.87
N SER A 264 -16.09 10.99 -9.78
CA SER A 264 -15.32 12.24 -9.71
C SER A 264 -13.89 12.10 -10.25
N ASN A 265 -13.40 10.87 -10.41
CA ASN A 265 -12.02 10.55 -10.86
C ASN A 265 -10.94 11.09 -9.90
N ASP A 266 -11.21 11.09 -8.62
CA ASP A 266 -10.32 11.47 -7.54
C ASP A 266 -10.04 10.32 -6.57
N TYR A 267 -9.22 10.57 -5.58
CA TYR A 267 -8.88 9.60 -4.54
C TYR A 267 -9.39 10.10 -3.20
N PHE A 268 -9.89 9.20 -2.38
CA PHE A 268 -10.32 9.48 -1.02
C PHE A 268 -9.42 8.72 -0.04
N PHE A 269 -8.69 9.47 0.77
CA PHE A 269 -7.86 8.94 1.85
C PHE A 269 -8.50 9.26 3.19
N LYS A 270 -8.77 8.24 3.99
CA LYS A 270 -9.40 8.37 5.31
C LYS A 270 -8.55 7.71 6.38
N VAL A 271 -8.41 8.41 7.50
CA VAL A 271 -7.89 7.87 8.77
C VAL A 271 -9.07 7.59 9.69
N PHE A 272 -9.02 6.50 10.44
CA PHE A 272 -10.03 6.12 11.42
C PHE A 272 -9.45 6.30 12.84
N PRO A 273 -10.31 6.36 13.87
CA PRO A 273 -9.84 6.42 15.26
C PRO A 273 -8.86 5.31 15.62
N GLU A 274 -8.04 5.55 16.64
CA GLU A 274 -7.08 4.55 17.12
C GLU A 274 -7.76 3.25 17.57
N LEU A 275 -7.02 2.15 17.48
CA LEU A 275 -7.51 0.86 18.00
C LEU A 275 -7.54 0.88 19.52
N ASP A 276 -8.72 0.67 20.09
CA ASP A 276 -8.91 0.64 21.53
C ASP A 276 -8.15 -0.53 22.18
N ASN A 277 -7.51 -0.24 23.33
CA ASN A 277 -6.72 -1.22 24.09
C ASN A 277 -5.74 -2.00 23.18
N PHE A 278 -5.01 -1.29 22.33
CA PHE A 278 -4.00 -1.87 21.45
C PHE A 278 -2.64 -1.16 21.59
N PRO A 279 -1.52 -1.88 21.78
CA PRO A 279 -1.45 -3.33 21.95
C PRO A 279 -1.92 -3.78 23.33
N SER A 280 -2.57 -4.93 23.39
CA SER A 280 -3.01 -5.56 24.65
C SER A 280 -1.91 -6.47 25.24
N ASN A 281 -2.27 -7.22 26.29
CA ASN A 281 -1.40 -8.27 26.83
C ASN A 281 -1.56 -9.63 26.12
N SER A 282 -2.55 -9.74 25.21
CA SER A 282 -2.84 -10.95 24.44
C SER A 282 -2.54 -10.73 22.97
N ILE A 283 -1.49 -11.40 22.47
CA ILE A 283 -1.13 -11.33 21.06
C ILE A 283 -2.23 -11.88 20.14
N VAL A 284 -3.05 -12.79 20.63
CA VAL A 284 -4.20 -13.36 19.89
C VAL A 284 -5.28 -12.30 19.71
N GLU A 285 -5.64 -11.60 20.79
CA GLU A 285 -6.61 -10.49 20.75
C GLU A 285 -6.14 -9.36 19.84
N ASP A 286 -4.85 -9.03 19.90
CA ASP A 286 -4.27 -8.01 19.04
C ASP A 286 -4.39 -8.39 17.55
N CYS A 287 -4.09 -9.64 17.19
CA CYS A 287 -4.23 -10.12 15.82
C CYS A 287 -5.70 -10.17 15.37
N LEU A 288 -6.63 -10.52 16.26
CA LEU A 288 -8.07 -10.44 15.96
C LEU A 288 -8.50 -8.99 15.72
N LYS A 289 -8.07 -8.03 16.54
CA LYS A 289 -8.37 -6.60 16.35
C LYS A 289 -7.82 -6.09 15.02
N ILE A 290 -6.59 -6.48 14.64
CA ILE A 290 -6.00 -6.14 13.34
C ILE A 290 -6.88 -6.67 12.21
N ASN A 291 -7.29 -7.94 12.26
CA ASN A 291 -8.13 -8.53 11.23
C ASN A 291 -9.52 -7.89 11.16
N MET A 292 -10.18 -7.63 12.30
CA MET A 292 -11.47 -6.93 12.34
C MET A 292 -11.38 -5.53 11.71
N CYS A 293 -10.32 -4.80 12.00
CA CYS A 293 -10.04 -3.51 11.42
C CYS A 293 -9.88 -3.61 9.89
N LEU A 294 -9.05 -4.54 9.41
CA LEU A 294 -8.85 -4.77 7.97
C LEU A 294 -10.15 -5.19 7.27
N GLN A 295 -10.98 -6.01 7.91
CA GLN A 295 -12.30 -6.39 7.38
C GLN A 295 -13.20 -5.16 7.17
N GLN A 296 -13.30 -4.28 8.15
CA GLN A 296 -14.10 -3.06 8.05
C GLN A 296 -13.62 -2.17 6.89
N GLN A 297 -12.31 -2.01 6.75
CA GLN A 297 -11.72 -1.25 5.66
C GLN A 297 -11.98 -1.88 4.28
N ILE A 298 -11.87 -3.21 4.17
CA ILE A 298 -12.16 -3.93 2.92
C ILE A 298 -13.64 -3.85 2.56
N LEU A 299 -14.54 -3.93 3.55
CA LEU A 299 -15.98 -3.83 3.34
C LEU A 299 -16.43 -2.44 2.88
N PHE A 300 -15.63 -1.40 3.11
CA PHE A 300 -15.92 -0.06 2.59
C PHE A 300 -15.99 -0.05 1.05
N ASP A 301 -15.06 -0.75 0.38
CA ASP A 301 -15.12 -1.04 -1.05
C ASP A 301 -14.40 -2.36 -1.38
N VAL A 302 -15.16 -3.44 -1.35
CA VAL A 302 -14.67 -4.80 -1.63
C VAL A 302 -13.96 -4.89 -2.97
N SER A 303 -14.41 -4.14 -3.96
CA SER A 303 -13.88 -4.23 -5.33
C SER A 303 -12.51 -3.57 -5.51
N GLN A 304 -12.07 -2.76 -4.56
CA GLN A 304 -10.77 -2.09 -4.59
C GLN A 304 -9.70 -2.73 -3.70
N TYR A 305 -10.03 -3.81 -2.99
CA TYR A 305 -9.00 -4.59 -2.30
C TYR A 305 -8.21 -5.45 -3.29
N MET A 306 -6.91 -5.62 -3.06
CA MET A 306 -5.99 -6.31 -4.01
C MET A 306 -6.15 -7.83 -3.97
N TRP A 307 -7.28 -8.33 -4.48
CA TRP A 307 -7.64 -9.75 -4.49
C TRP A 307 -6.67 -10.67 -5.25
N THR A 308 -5.67 -10.13 -5.93
CA THR A 308 -4.59 -10.91 -6.57
C THR A 308 -3.46 -11.30 -5.61
N LEU A 309 -3.47 -10.84 -4.37
CA LEU A 309 -2.55 -11.29 -3.34
C LEU A 309 -2.93 -12.68 -2.84
N ARG A 310 -1.96 -13.49 -2.45
CA ARG A 310 -2.19 -14.79 -1.83
C ARG A 310 -2.39 -14.62 -0.32
N ILE A 311 -3.53 -14.08 0.09
CA ILE A 311 -3.83 -13.71 1.50
C ILE A 311 -4.13 -14.94 2.39
N TYR A 312 -4.37 -16.10 1.80
CA TYR A 312 -4.59 -17.39 2.45
C TYR A 312 -3.53 -18.41 2.05
N LYS A 313 -2.27 -17.96 1.88
CA LYS A 313 -1.17 -18.80 1.44
C LYS A 313 -0.89 -19.94 2.42
N HIS A 314 -0.91 -19.63 3.70
CA HIS A 314 -0.75 -20.61 4.75
C HIS A 314 -2.12 -20.93 5.37
N ARG A 315 -2.35 -22.22 5.57
CA ARG A 315 -3.60 -22.74 6.16
C ARG A 315 -3.31 -23.52 7.42
N PRO A 316 -4.26 -23.57 8.39
CA PRO A 316 -4.09 -24.37 9.61
C PRO A 316 -3.85 -25.85 9.35
N ASP A 317 -4.44 -26.39 8.28
CA ASP A 317 -4.33 -27.80 7.85
C ASP A 317 -3.13 -28.06 6.92
N GLY A 318 -2.30 -27.05 6.67
CA GLY A 318 -1.14 -27.15 5.75
C GLY A 318 -1.49 -27.22 4.26
N SER A 319 -2.75 -27.09 3.88
CA SER A 319 -3.17 -27.13 2.46
C SER A 319 -2.67 -25.91 1.68
N ASP A 320 -2.39 -26.10 0.38
CA ASP A 320 -2.14 -25.01 -0.57
C ASP A 320 -3.40 -24.74 -1.40
N VAL A 321 -4.15 -23.71 -1.00
CA VAL A 321 -5.40 -23.32 -1.67
C VAL A 321 -5.19 -22.68 -3.04
N TYR A 322 -3.95 -22.35 -3.41
CA TYR A 322 -3.57 -21.73 -4.70
C TYR A 322 -2.85 -22.69 -5.63
N LYS A 323 -2.83 -23.98 -5.32
CA LYS A 323 -2.35 -25.02 -6.23
C LYS A 323 -3.35 -25.13 -7.37
N ILE A 324 -2.99 -24.60 -8.54
CA ILE A 324 -3.81 -24.51 -9.77
C ILE A 324 -3.22 -25.45 -10.81
#